data_af37677bd07d5b7ee4ae811addb91eee
#
_entry.id   af37677bd07d5b7ee4ae811addb91eee
#
_cell.length_a   1.000
_cell.length_b   1.000
_cell.length_c   1.000
_cell.angle_alpha   90.00
_cell.angle_beta   90.00
_cell.angle_gamma   90.00
#
_symmetry.space_group_name_H-M   'P 1'
#
loop_
_entity.id
_entity.type
_entity.pdbx_description
1 polymer ?
#
loop_
_entity_poly.entity_id
_entity_poly.type
_entity_poly.pdbx_seq_one_letter_code
_entity_poly.pdbx_strand_id
1 'polypeptide(L)'
;MATIKAHTLSGFMELLPAPQTQMERLMEVLRSSYGVYGFTPLDTPIIEASDVLLAKGGGETEKQIYRFSKGDSDLSLRFDLTVPLAKYVALHYADLAFPFRRFQIGKVYRGERAQRGRFREFYQADIDVIGDGELDITNDAEIPAIIYTVFSRLGLSRFQIRINNRRILNGFYAMLGLSDKSGDIMRTVDKIEKIGPDLVRAILVDDYAIEGEKADEILTFIGIKGTNEEVLASLEKYRGRNEMFDQGLDELTTVAKYLGAFGVPQENFAVDLTIARGLDYYTGTVYETTLLDHPEIGSVCSGGRYDNLAEYYTDRKLPGVGISIGVTRLFYVLGEQGLLNSDICTAPADVLILPMTEDLSEAIALATDLRAAGVSTQIYTEKKKFKAKMNYADKLKVPYVYFLGEDEINAGVVSCKDMRTGEQVKLPRAEAVEKAKAFVESDRAKPVICEK
;
A
#
# COMPACT_ATOMS: atom_id res chain seq x y z
N MET A 1 -6.22 -44.23 -5.78
CA MET A 1 -6.70 -43.08 -5.01
C MET A 1 -7.36 -42.11 -5.97
N ALA A 2 -8.54 -41.59 -5.65
CA ALA A 2 -9.15 -40.53 -6.47
C ALA A 2 -8.31 -39.25 -6.33
N THR A 3 -7.91 -38.63 -7.45
CA THR A 3 -7.19 -37.37 -7.46
C THR A 3 -8.17 -36.23 -7.20
N ILE A 4 -7.82 -35.31 -6.26
CA ILE A 4 -8.57 -34.10 -6.01
C ILE A 4 -8.21 -33.09 -7.09
N LYS A 5 -9.21 -32.49 -7.72
CA LYS A 5 -8.97 -31.37 -8.68
C LYS A 5 -8.50 -30.15 -7.90
N ALA A 6 -7.26 -29.74 -8.15
CA ALA A 6 -6.70 -28.51 -7.57
C ALA A 6 -7.45 -27.29 -8.06
N HIS A 7 -7.78 -26.37 -7.14
CA HIS A 7 -8.42 -25.08 -7.45
C HIS A 7 -8.12 -24.06 -6.36
N THR A 8 -8.11 -22.80 -6.73
CA THR A 8 -7.99 -21.67 -5.81
C THR A 8 -9.37 -21.21 -5.37
N LEU A 9 -9.52 -20.82 -4.11
CA LEU A 9 -10.79 -20.28 -3.60
C LEU A 9 -11.13 -18.93 -4.26
N SER A 10 -12.43 -18.70 -4.49
CA SER A 10 -12.90 -17.42 -5.04
C SER A 10 -12.54 -16.24 -4.10
N GLY A 11 -11.91 -15.23 -4.67
CA GLY A 11 -11.43 -14.05 -3.92
C GLY A 11 -10.06 -14.21 -3.27
N PHE A 12 -9.37 -15.32 -3.54
CA PHE A 12 -7.98 -15.56 -3.18
C PHE A 12 -7.12 -15.55 -4.44
N MET A 13 -5.94 -14.96 -4.36
CA MET A 13 -5.05 -14.80 -5.51
C MET A 13 -3.78 -15.63 -5.33
N GLU A 14 -3.43 -16.37 -6.37
CA GLU A 14 -2.15 -17.06 -6.49
C GLU A 14 -1.41 -16.48 -7.69
N LEU A 15 -0.23 -15.92 -7.45
CA LEU A 15 0.62 -15.36 -8.51
C LEU A 15 1.60 -16.42 -9.01
N LEU A 16 1.84 -16.42 -10.31
CA LEU A 16 2.96 -17.15 -10.90
C LEU A 16 4.30 -16.47 -10.50
N PRO A 17 5.45 -17.15 -10.62
CA PRO A 17 6.74 -16.62 -10.16
C PRO A 17 7.07 -15.21 -10.67
N ALA A 18 6.86 -14.92 -11.96
CA ALA A 18 7.21 -13.62 -12.51
C ALA A 18 6.40 -12.45 -11.93
N PRO A 19 5.04 -12.45 -11.93
CA PRO A 19 4.27 -11.42 -11.24
C PRO A 19 4.49 -11.41 -9.72
N GLN A 20 4.81 -12.54 -9.08
CA GLN A 20 5.18 -12.54 -7.66
C GLN A 20 6.46 -11.75 -7.43
N THR A 21 7.48 -11.91 -8.30
CA THR A 21 8.73 -11.12 -8.22
C THR A 21 8.45 -9.62 -8.37
N GLN A 22 7.56 -9.20 -9.28
CA GLN A 22 7.18 -7.79 -9.42
C GLN A 22 6.46 -7.27 -8.16
N MET A 23 5.60 -8.08 -7.55
CA MET A 23 4.91 -7.72 -6.31
C MET A 23 5.89 -7.58 -5.13
N GLU A 24 6.90 -8.46 -5.02
CA GLU A 24 7.96 -8.35 -4.01
C GLU A 24 8.78 -7.06 -4.21
N ARG A 25 9.09 -6.69 -5.46
CA ARG A 25 9.77 -5.41 -5.78
C ARG A 25 8.94 -4.20 -5.33
N LEU A 26 7.62 -4.23 -5.54
CA LEU A 26 6.71 -3.19 -5.06
C LEU A 26 6.76 -3.11 -3.53
N MET A 27 6.63 -4.23 -2.83
CA MET A 27 6.69 -4.27 -1.36
C MET A 27 8.06 -3.81 -0.82
N GLU A 28 9.15 -4.07 -1.52
CA GLU A 28 10.50 -3.60 -1.13
C GLU A 28 10.62 -2.09 -1.22
N VAL A 29 10.06 -1.46 -2.26
CA VAL A 29 9.98 0.01 -2.36
C VAL A 29 9.20 0.59 -1.19
N LEU A 30 8.09 -0.04 -0.78
CA LEU A 30 7.32 0.38 0.39
C LEU A 30 8.17 0.30 1.67
N ARG A 31 8.76 -0.86 1.96
CA ARG A 31 9.60 -1.09 3.16
C ARG A 31 10.73 -0.09 3.27
N SER A 32 11.50 0.05 2.17
CA SER A 32 12.65 0.96 2.14
C SER A 32 12.23 2.43 2.26
N SER A 33 11.07 2.81 1.72
CA SER A 33 10.52 4.16 1.86
C SER A 33 10.14 4.45 3.30
N TYR A 34 9.41 3.56 3.95
CA TYR A 34 9.01 3.73 5.34
C TYR A 34 10.21 3.79 6.30
N GLY A 35 11.24 2.98 6.04
CA GLY A 35 12.48 2.97 6.82
C GLY A 35 13.20 4.32 6.83
N VAL A 36 13.24 5.03 5.70
CA VAL A 36 13.88 6.37 5.60
C VAL A 36 13.19 7.40 6.51
N TYR A 37 11.88 7.26 6.76
CA TYR A 37 11.13 8.12 7.67
C TYR A 37 11.17 7.65 9.15
N GLY A 38 12.01 6.67 9.47
CA GLY A 38 12.18 6.16 10.84
C GLY A 38 11.04 5.29 11.35
N PHE A 39 10.25 4.70 10.45
CA PHE A 39 9.26 3.70 10.87
C PHE A 39 9.91 2.35 11.09
N THR A 40 9.57 1.69 12.20
CA THR A 40 10.06 0.36 12.54
C THR A 40 9.10 -0.73 12.02
N PRO A 41 9.61 -1.87 11.53
CA PRO A 41 8.76 -2.98 11.13
C PRO A 41 8.06 -3.60 12.33
N LEU A 42 6.78 -3.92 12.14
CA LEU A 42 5.96 -4.66 13.10
C LEU A 42 5.22 -5.78 12.35
N ASP A 43 5.01 -6.91 13.02
CA ASP A 43 4.04 -7.90 12.58
C ASP A 43 3.19 -8.36 13.77
N THR A 44 1.88 -8.33 13.60
CA THR A 44 0.91 -8.83 14.59
C THR A 44 0.35 -10.17 14.11
N PRO A 45 -0.17 -11.03 15.00
CA PRO A 45 -0.77 -12.29 14.61
C PRO A 45 -1.89 -12.12 13.58
N ILE A 46 -2.00 -13.07 12.64
CA ILE A 46 -3.12 -13.14 11.69
C ILE A 46 -4.40 -13.60 12.40
N ILE A 47 -4.24 -14.51 13.36
CA ILE A 47 -5.33 -15.05 14.16
C ILE A 47 -5.31 -14.37 15.52
N GLU A 48 -6.43 -13.81 15.91
CA GLU A 48 -6.63 -13.17 17.22
C GLU A 48 -7.89 -13.74 17.89
N ALA A 49 -8.02 -13.52 19.17
CA ALA A 49 -9.29 -13.78 19.86
C ALA A 49 -10.40 -12.88 19.27
N SER A 50 -11.60 -13.44 19.11
CA SER A 50 -12.70 -12.71 18.45
C SER A 50 -13.12 -11.49 19.22
N ASP A 51 -13.07 -11.49 20.55
CA ASP A 51 -13.38 -10.34 21.41
C ASP A 51 -12.41 -9.16 21.19
N VAL A 52 -11.12 -9.45 20.88
CA VAL A 52 -10.15 -8.42 20.54
C VAL A 52 -10.52 -7.73 19.22
N LEU A 53 -10.77 -8.49 18.15
CA LEU A 53 -11.05 -7.90 16.84
C LEU A 53 -12.46 -7.27 16.75
N LEU A 54 -13.37 -7.70 17.59
CA LEU A 54 -14.75 -7.21 17.65
C LEU A 54 -14.99 -6.22 18.81
N ALA A 55 -13.94 -5.79 19.50
CA ALA A 55 -14.04 -4.89 20.67
C ALA A 55 -14.83 -3.61 20.38
N LYS A 56 -14.72 -3.06 19.16
CA LYS A 56 -15.54 -1.92 18.74
C LYS A 56 -17.01 -2.27 18.53
N GLY A 57 -17.34 -3.55 18.29
CA GLY A 57 -18.70 -4.08 18.09
C GLY A 57 -19.49 -3.45 16.95
N GLY A 58 -20.36 -4.25 16.32
CA GLY A 58 -21.38 -3.77 15.38
C GLY A 58 -20.90 -3.44 13.97
N GLY A 59 -21.86 -3.26 13.09
CA GLY A 59 -21.65 -2.77 11.75
C GLY A 59 -21.29 -3.84 10.70
N GLU A 60 -20.73 -3.39 9.60
CA GLU A 60 -20.43 -4.21 8.44
C GLU A 60 -19.19 -5.11 8.68
N THR A 61 -18.26 -4.67 9.54
CA THR A 61 -17.05 -5.41 9.90
C THR A 61 -17.39 -6.76 10.52
N GLU A 62 -18.35 -6.81 11.44
CA GLU A 62 -18.79 -8.04 12.11
C GLU A 62 -19.33 -9.08 11.13
N LYS A 63 -20.01 -8.62 10.05
CA LYS A 63 -20.53 -9.50 9.00
C LYS A 63 -19.43 -10.04 8.06
N GLN A 64 -18.32 -9.36 7.97
CA GLN A 64 -17.25 -9.66 7.01
C GLN A 64 -16.04 -10.35 7.65
N ILE A 65 -15.96 -10.39 8.98
CA ILE A 65 -14.85 -11.04 9.67
C ILE A 65 -14.93 -12.57 9.53
N TYR A 66 -13.80 -13.20 9.24
CA TYR A 66 -13.70 -14.66 9.29
C TYR A 66 -13.55 -15.11 10.74
N ARG A 67 -14.57 -15.80 11.27
CA ARG A 67 -14.64 -16.30 12.63
C ARG A 67 -14.73 -17.81 12.64
N PHE A 68 -14.04 -18.48 13.56
CA PHE A 68 -14.01 -19.94 13.68
C PHE A 68 -13.64 -20.34 15.10
N SER A 69 -13.91 -21.60 15.46
CA SER A 69 -13.55 -22.15 16.76
C SER A 69 -12.43 -23.18 16.63
N LYS A 70 -11.55 -23.22 17.63
CA LYS A 70 -10.55 -24.27 17.79
C LYS A 70 -10.51 -24.70 19.25
N GLY A 71 -11.03 -25.91 19.54
CA GLY A 71 -11.34 -26.29 20.93
C GLY A 71 -12.34 -25.32 21.53
N ASP A 72 -12.06 -24.81 22.73
CA ASP A 72 -12.90 -23.84 23.44
C ASP A 72 -12.59 -22.38 23.05
N SER A 73 -11.65 -22.15 22.15
CA SER A 73 -11.25 -20.80 21.73
C SER A 73 -12.09 -20.30 20.56
N ASP A 74 -12.63 -19.08 20.71
CA ASP A 74 -13.32 -18.32 19.67
C ASP A 74 -12.32 -17.37 19.00
N LEU A 75 -12.03 -17.61 17.72
CA LEU A 75 -10.92 -17.02 16.98
C LEU A 75 -11.44 -16.31 15.72
N SER A 76 -10.71 -15.28 15.30
CA SER A 76 -10.99 -14.57 14.05
C SER A 76 -9.70 -14.25 13.29
N LEU A 77 -9.81 -14.13 11.95
CA LEU A 77 -8.73 -13.59 11.12
C LEU A 77 -8.80 -12.06 11.15
N ARG A 78 -7.66 -11.40 11.26
CA ARG A 78 -7.56 -9.94 11.26
C ARG A 78 -8.18 -9.33 9.99
N PHE A 79 -9.03 -8.34 10.18
CA PHE A 79 -9.75 -7.63 9.14
C PHE A 79 -8.95 -6.44 8.56
N ASP A 80 -8.13 -5.82 9.40
CA ASP A 80 -7.17 -4.75 9.12
C ASP A 80 -5.89 -4.94 9.93
N LEU A 81 -4.96 -4.00 9.85
CA LEU A 81 -3.73 -4.00 10.63
C LEU A 81 -3.74 -2.97 11.77
N THR A 82 -4.78 -2.14 11.87
CA THR A 82 -4.87 -1.03 12.82
C THR A 82 -5.51 -1.47 14.15
N VAL A 83 -6.55 -2.30 14.12
CA VAL A 83 -7.14 -2.87 15.36
C VAL A 83 -6.14 -3.75 16.11
N PRO A 84 -5.42 -4.69 15.46
CA PRO A 84 -4.33 -5.42 16.10
C PRO A 84 -3.20 -4.53 16.62
N LEU A 85 -2.89 -3.41 15.95
CA LEU A 85 -1.93 -2.42 16.43
C LEU A 85 -2.39 -1.78 17.75
N ALA A 86 -3.64 -1.35 17.83
CA ALA A 86 -4.18 -0.71 19.04
C ALA A 86 -4.06 -1.64 20.24
N LYS A 87 -4.41 -2.93 20.09
CA LYS A 87 -4.21 -3.96 21.11
C LYS A 87 -2.71 -4.13 21.44
N TYR A 88 -1.84 -4.18 20.43
CA TYR A 88 -0.41 -4.35 20.62
C TYR A 88 0.20 -3.20 21.43
N VAL A 89 -0.13 -1.95 21.08
CA VAL A 89 0.38 -0.77 21.79
C VAL A 89 -0.12 -0.74 23.24
N ALA A 90 -1.39 -1.07 23.47
CA ALA A 90 -1.93 -1.15 24.81
C ALA A 90 -1.22 -2.23 25.67
N LEU A 91 -0.95 -3.41 25.09
CA LEU A 91 -0.30 -4.53 25.77
C LEU A 91 1.17 -4.25 26.10
N HIS A 92 1.89 -3.60 25.17
CA HIS A 92 3.34 -3.37 25.25
C HIS A 92 3.69 -1.92 25.57
N TYR A 93 2.76 -1.15 26.11
CA TYR A 93 2.95 0.28 26.36
C TYR A 93 4.26 0.61 27.10
N ALA A 94 4.61 -0.17 28.13
CA ALA A 94 5.80 0.06 28.94
C ALA A 94 7.13 -0.21 28.20
N ASP A 95 7.09 -0.96 27.11
CA ASP A 95 8.25 -1.35 26.32
C ASP A 95 8.45 -0.44 25.09
N LEU A 96 7.46 0.42 24.77
CA LEU A 96 7.46 1.27 23.58
C LEU A 96 7.91 2.70 23.91
N ALA A 97 8.62 3.32 22.96
CA ALA A 97 8.94 4.74 23.00
C ALA A 97 7.92 5.54 22.16
N PHE A 98 7.41 6.65 22.71
CA PHE A 98 6.43 7.50 22.06
C PHE A 98 7.04 8.84 21.59
N PRO A 99 6.60 9.40 20.43
CA PRO A 99 5.62 8.81 19.52
C PRO A 99 6.13 7.51 18.89
N PHE A 100 5.31 6.47 18.92
CA PHE A 100 5.64 5.17 18.36
C PHE A 100 5.33 5.15 16.86
N ARG A 101 6.35 4.91 16.03
CA ARG A 101 6.27 4.91 14.57
C ARG A 101 6.48 3.50 14.05
N ARG A 102 5.44 2.92 13.44
CA ARG A 102 5.52 1.54 12.91
C ARG A 102 5.07 1.45 11.46
N PHE A 103 5.59 0.48 10.74
CA PHE A 103 4.95 0.01 9.52
C PHE A 103 4.68 -1.49 9.59
N GLN A 104 3.66 -1.94 8.88
CA GLN A 104 3.37 -3.36 8.71
C GLN A 104 2.88 -3.62 7.29
N ILE A 105 3.50 -4.60 6.61
CA ILE A 105 3.03 -5.13 5.34
C ILE A 105 2.57 -6.55 5.60
N GLY A 106 1.27 -6.77 5.56
CA GLY A 106 0.68 -8.04 5.95
C GLY A 106 -0.64 -8.35 5.27
N LYS A 107 -1.02 -9.62 5.30
CA LYS A 107 -2.31 -10.08 4.79
C LYS A 107 -3.42 -9.77 5.77
N VAL A 108 -4.56 -9.36 5.23
CA VAL A 108 -5.83 -9.19 5.95
C VAL A 108 -6.95 -9.94 5.23
N TYR A 109 -8.06 -10.17 5.93
CA TYR A 109 -9.11 -11.08 5.47
C TYR A 109 -10.48 -10.44 5.61
N ARG A 110 -11.23 -10.37 4.50
CA ARG A 110 -12.59 -9.80 4.47
C ARG A 110 -13.54 -10.72 3.73
N GLY A 111 -14.63 -11.13 4.39
CA GLY A 111 -15.64 -12.03 3.85
C GLY A 111 -16.59 -11.38 2.83
N GLU A 112 -16.24 -10.21 2.28
CA GLU A 112 -17.04 -9.53 1.28
C GLU A 112 -17.15 -10.31 -0.06
N ARG A 113 -18.13 -9.91 -0.88
CA ARG A 113 -18.26 -10.48 -2.23
C ARG A 113 -17.04 -10.12 -3.07
N ALA A 114 -16.35 -11.15 -3.60
CA ALA A 114 -15.23 -10.94 -4.50
C ALA A 114 -15.65 -10.16 -5.75
N GLN A 115 -14.89 -9.12 -6.08
CA GLN A 115 -15.09 -8.26 -7.26
C GLN A 115 -13.74 -7.93 -7.88
N ARG A 116 -13.74 -7.34 -9.07
CA ARG A 116 -12.52 -6.89 -9.73
C ARG A 116 -11.72 -5.96 -8.82
N GLY A 117 -10.47 -6.31 -8.53
CA GLY A 117 -9.60 -5.56 -7.61
C GLY A 117 -9.97 -5.66 -6.12
N ARG A 118 -10.99 -6.48 -5.74
CA ARG A 118 -11.35 -6.76 -4.34
C ARG A 118 -11.24 -8.25 -4.05
N PHE A 119 -10.35 -8.55 -3.13
CA PHE A 119 -10.01 -9.91 -2.72
C PHE A 119 -10.46 -10.16 -1.28
N ARG A 120 -10.64 -11.43 -0.93
CA ARG A 120 -10.96 -11.87 0.43
C ARG A 120 -9.72 -12.05 1.30
N GLU A 121 -8.58 -12.32 0.68
CA GLU A 121 -7.24 -12.27 1.26
C GLU A 121 -6.42 -11.30 0.44
N PHE A 122 -5.81 -10.30 1.07
CA PHE A 122 -5.02 -9.29 0.37
C PHE A 122 -3.99 -8.63 1.28
N TYR A 123 -2.91 -8.14 0.69
CA TYR A 123 -1.90 -7.38 1.41
C TYR A 123 -2.33 -5.92 1.60
N GLN A 124 -2.18 -5.45 2.83
CA GLN A 124 -2.14 -4.03 3.17
C GLN A 124 -0.71 -3.64 3.55
N ALA A 125 -0.34 -2.40 3.28
CA ALA A 125 0.88 -1.77 3.76
C ALA A 125 0.49 -0.52 4.53
N ASP A 126 0.57 -0.63 5.85
CA ASP A 126 0.13 0.39 6.79
C ASP A 126 1.33 1.04 7.46
N ILE A 127 1.24 2.36 7.65
CA ILE A 127 2.12 3.13 8.54
C ILE A 127 1.25 3.88 9.55
N ASP A 128 1.70 3.93 10.80
CA ASP A 128 1.02 4.66 11.87
C ASP A 128 2.03 5.32 12.80
N VAL A 129 1.66 6.49 13.29
CA VAL A 129 2.33 7.18 14.40
C VAL A 129 1.35 7.24 15.55
N ILE A 130 1.73 6.70 16.71
CA ILE A 130 0.92 6.69 17.93
C ILE A 130 1.58 7.62 18.95
N GLY A 131 0.82 8.58 19.48
CA GLY A 131 1.22 9.46 20.55
C GLY A 131 0.88 8.91 21.93
N ASP A 132 1.39 9.55 22.99
CA ASP A 132 1.04 9.32 24.38
C ASP A 132 0.42 10.61 24.95
N GLY A 133 -0.87 10.58 25.23
CA GLY A 133 -1.66 11.74 25.62
C GLY A 133 -1.97 12.69 24.47
N GLU A 134 -0.96 13.10 23.72
CA GLU A 134 -1.05 14.02 22.59
C GLU A 134 -0.28 13.48 21.37
N LEU A 135 -0.63 13.97 20.20
CA LEU A 135 0.09 13.73 18.95
C LEU A 135 0.03 15.01 18.11
N ASP A 136 1.20 15.61 17.86
CA ASP A 136 1.32 16.87 17.13
C ASP A 136 0.77 16.74 15.71
N ILE A 137 0.12 17.82 15.23
CA ILE A 137 -0.55 17.91 13.92
C ILE A 137 0.45 17.79 12.74
N THR A 138 1.74 18.02 12.97
CA THR A 138 2.78 17.83 11.96
C THR A 138 2.79 16.40 11.42
N ASN A 139 2.45 15.41 12.25
CA ASN A 139 2.33 14.01 11.81
C ASN A 139 1.24 13.84 10.77
N ASP A 140 0.15 14.61 10.84
CA ASP A 140 -0.94 14.58 9.85
C ASP A 140 -0.51 15.13 8.48
N ALA A 141 0.52 15.95 8.42
CA ALA A 141 1.11 16.41 7.16
C ALA A 141 2.23 15.47 6.67
N GLU A 142 3.00 14.87 7.57
CA GLU A 142 4.09 13.98 7.20
C GLU A 142 3.55 12.68 6.55
N ILE A 143 2.46 12.13 7.06
CA ILE A 143 1.86 10.89 6.52
C ILE A 143 1.53 11.02 5.02
N PRO A 144 0.80 12.04 4.53
CA PRO A 144 0.58 12.19 3.09
C PRO A 144 1.85 12.56 2.31
N ALA A 145 2.85 13.20 2.91
CA ALA A 145 4.16 13.42 2.28
C ALA A 145 4.89 12.08 2.04
N ILE A 146 4.71 11.10 2.93
CA ILE A 146 5.21 9.75 2.74
C ILE A 146 4.48 9.05 1.59
N ILE A 147 3.16 9.24 1.44
CA ILE A 147 2.41 8.72 0.28
C ILE A 147 3.02 9.26 -1.02
N TYR A 148 3.26 10.57 -1.10
CA TYR A 148 3.90 11.20 -2.26
C TYR A 148 5.25 10.56 -2.57
N THR A 149 6.11 10.42 -1.56
CA THR A 149 7.43 9.80 -1.72
C THR A 149 7.34 8.36 -2.21
N VAL A 150 6.46 7.57 -1.63
CA VAL A 150 6.25 6.16 -2.00
C VAL A 150 5.79 6.04 -3.46
N PHE A 151 4.75 6.78 -3.83
CA PHE A 151 4.17 6.69 -5.17
C PHE A 151 5.15 7.19 -6.24
N SER A 152 5.88 8.28 -5.98
CA SER A 152 6.95 8.76 -6.85
C SER A 152 8.08 7.72 -7.03
N ARG A 153 8.50 7.06 -5.95
CA ARG A 153 9.52 5.97 -6.02
C ARG A 153 9.03 4.72 -6.73
N LEU A 154 7.73 4.45 -6.70
CA LEU A 154 7.13 3.38 -7.49
C LEU A 154 7.09 3.71 -8.98
N GLY A 155 7.19 4.98 -9.37
CA GLY A 155 7.13 5.46 -10.75
C GLY A 155 5.78 6.08 -11.13
N LEU A 156 4.92 6.37 -10.16
CA LEU A 156 3.66 7.10 -10.37
C LEU A 156 3.92 8.60 -10.28
N SER A 157 3.41 9.37 -11.23
CA SER A 157 3.44 10.84 -11.23
C SER A 157 2.04 11.45 -11.21
N ARG A 158 1.07 10.76 -11.80
CA ARG A 158 -0.29 11.22 -12.03
C ARG A 158 -1.27 10.69 -10.96
N PHE A 159 -1.10 11.18 -9.73
CA PHE A 159 -1.98 10.87 -8.61
C PHE A 159 -2.28 12.12 -7.78
N GLN A 160 -3.38 12.09 -7.03
CA GLN A 160 -3.77 13.17 -6.13
C GLN A 160 -4.12 12.61 -4.76
N ILE A 161 -3.52 13.22 -3.74
CA ILE A 161 -3.82 12.99 -2.33
C ILE A 161 -4.89 14.00 -1.93
N ARG A 162 -6.10 13.53 -1.74
CA ARG A 162 -7.23 14.36 -1.28
C ARG A 162 -7.20 14.38 0.24
N ILE A 163 -7.35 15.55 0.83
CA ILE A 163 -7.32 15.75 2.29
C ILE A 163 -8.56 16.50 2.77
N ASN A 164 -9.06 16.13 3.93
CA ASN A 164 -10.15 16.82 4.63
C ASN A 164 -9.94 16.69 6.15
N ASN A 165 -10.80 17.34 6.93
CA ASN A 165 -10.85 17.18 8.37
C ASN A 165 -12.30 16.91 8.84
N ARG A 166 -12.52 15.82 9.56
CA ARG A 166 -13.86 15.45 10.06
C ARG A 166 -14.47 16.47 11.01
N ARG A 167 -13.63 17.23 11.73
CA ARG A 167 -14.12 18.30 12.63
C ARG A 167 -14.79 19.41 11.84
N ILE A 168 -14.31 19.73 10.63
CA ILE A 168 -14.96 20.69 9.72
C ILE A 168 -16.36 20.22 9.37
N LEU A 169 -16.50 18.95 8.92
CA LEU A 169 -17.81 18.40 8.55
C LEU A 169 -18.76 18.32 9.73
N ASN A 170 -18.31 17.78 10.86
CA ASN A 170 -19.12 17.68 12.07
C ASN A 170 -19.53 19.07 12.62
N GLY A 171 -18.60 20.02 12.62
CA GLY A 171 -18.87 21.39 13.03
C GLY A 171 -19.88 22.08 12.11
N PHE A 172 -19.75 21.89 10.81
CA PHE A 172 -20.73 22.42 9.84
C PHE A 172 -22.12 21.81 10.03
N TYR A 173 -22.23 20.49 10.20
CA TYR A 173 -23.51 19.83 10.46
C TYR A 173 -24.12 20.28 11.82
N ALA A 174 -23.28 20.55 12.81
CA ALA A 174 -23.73 21.13 14.09
C ALA A 174 -24.31 22.53 13.92
N MET A 175 -23.72 23.38 13.05
CA MET A 175 -24.28 24.71 12.73
C MET A 175 -25.69 24.63 12.13
N LEU A 176 -25.97 23.54 11.39
CA LEU A 176 -27.29 23.27 10.82
C LEU A 176 -28.26 22.57 11.81
N GLY A 177 -27.80 22.25 13.02
CA GLY A 177 -28.57 21.49 14.01
C GLY A 177 -28.76 20.00 13.65
N LEU A 178 -27.77 19.42 12.95
CA LEU A 178 -27.80 18.04 12.41
C LEU A 178 -26.71 17.13 13.02
N SER A 179 -26.22 17.44 14.22
CA SER A 179 -25.16 16.68 14.88
C SER A 179 -25.49 15.20 15.07
N ASP A 180 -26.73 14.89 15.37
CA ASP A 180 -27.25 13.53 15.56
C ASP A 180 -27.28 12.71 14.26
N LYS A 181 -27.29 13.37 13.10
CA LYS A 181 -27.33 12.77 11.76
C LYS A 181 -25.97 12.81 11.03
N SER A 182 -24.93 13.38 11.66
CA SER A 182 -23.62 13.57 11.01
C SER A 182 -23.07 12.31 10.34
N GLY A 183 -23.15 11.16 11.01
CA GLY A 183 -22.66 9.90 10.48
C GLY A 183 -23.39 9.44 9.23
N ASP A 184 -24.72 9.61 9.18
CA ASP A 184 -25.56 9.24 8.04
C ASP A 184 -25.32 10.19 6.87
N ILE A 185 -25.21 11.49 7.14
CA ILE A 185 -24.88 12.51 6.15
C ILE A 185 -23.52 12.18 5.50
N MET A 186 -22.49 11.93 6.32
CA MET A 186 -21.15 11.59 5.81
C MET A 186 -21.16 10.33 4.95
N ARG A 187 -21.87 9.27 5.36
CA ARG A 187 -21.99 8.03 4.57
C ARG A 187 -22.69 8.24 3.22
N THR A 188 -23.58 9.21 3.14
CA THR A 188 -24.32 9.54 1.92
C THR A 188 -23.50 10.44 1.01
N VAL A 189 -22.88 11.49 1.56
CA VAL A 189 -21.99 12.41 0.85
C VAL A 189 -20.81 11.69 0.19
N ASP A 190 -20.22 10.70 0.87
CA ASP A 190 -19.14 9.88 0.33
C ASP A 190 -19.51 9.14 -0.99
N LYS A 191 -20.76 9.00 -1.27
CA LYS A 191 -21.24 8.35 -2.49
C LYS A 191 -21.49 9.35 -3.63
N ILE A 192 -21.31 10.66 -3.40
CA ILE A 192 -21.72 11.71 -4.34
C ILE A 192 -21.11 11.54 -5.74
N GLU A 193 -19.85 11.12 -5.83
CA GLU A 193 -19.18 10.86 -7.12
C GLU A 193 -19.79 9.67 -7.88
N LYS A 194 -20.45 8.74 -7.17
CA LYS A 194 -21.03 7.52 -7.77
C LYS A 194 -22.49 7.69 -8.14
N ILE A 195 -23.27 8.37 -7.27
CA ILE A 195 -24.73 8.43 -7.42
C ILE A 195 -25.23 9.82 -7.84
N GLY A 196 -24.33 10.81 -7.84
CA GLY A 196 -24.63 12.20 -8.21
C GLY A 196 -25.30 13.00 -7.08
N PRO A 197 -25.27 14.35 -7.17
CA PRO A 197 -25.78 15.25 -6.13
C PRO A 197 -27.32 15.14 -5.96
N ASP A 198 -28.05 14.95 -7.03
CA ASP A 198 -29.52 14.89 -6.97
C ASP A 198 -30.02 13.70 -6.12
N LEU A 199 -29.38 12.51 -6.29
CA LEU A 199 -29.76 11.34 -5.51
C LEU A 199 -29.25 11.46 -4.05
N VAL A 200 -28.08 12.08 -3.83
CA VAL A 200 -27.63 12.42 -2.46
C VAL A 200 -28.64 13.32 -1.79
N ARG A 201 -29.12 14.38 -2.47
CA ARG A 201 -30.16 15.27 -1.95
C ARG A 201 -31.44 14.52 -1.59
N ALA A 202 -31.93 13.66 -2.50
CA ALA A 202 -33.12 12.86 -2.26
C ALA A 202 -32.98 11.98 -1.00
N ILE A 203 -31.86 11.28 -0.84
CA ILE A 203 -31.58 10.45 0.36
C ILE A 203 -31.58 11.32 1.63
N LEU A 204 -30.92 12.50 1.60
CA LEU A 204 -30.87 13.38 2.77
C LEU A 204 -32.27 13.84 3.18
N VAL A 205 -33.13 14.18 2.22
CA VAL A 205 -34.49 14.67 2.48
C VAL A 205 -35.44 13.52 2.83
N ASP A 206 -35.48 12.47 2.00
CA ASP A 206 -36.54 11.44 2.09
C ASP A 206 -36.20 10.37 3.13
N ASP A 207 -34.95 9.91 3.21
CA ASP A 207 -34.54 8.82 4.10
C ASP A 207 -34.18 9.35 5.51
N TYR A 208 -33.51 10.51 5.57
CA TYR A 208 -33.04 11.08 6.84
C TYR A 208 -33.90 12.23 7.36
N ALA A 209 -34.95 12.59 6.65
CA ALA A 209 -35.88 13.68 7.04
C ALA A 209 -35.14 14.99 7.35
N ILE A 210 -34.20 15.38 6.48
CA ILE A 210 -33.48 16.66 6.55
C ILE A 210 -34.27 17.66 5.70
N GLU A 211 -34.50 18.87 6.24
CA GLU A 211 -35.14 19.96 5.51
C GLU A 211 -34.41 20.24 4.19
N GLY A 212 -35.17 20.45 3.10
CA GLY A 212 -34.61 20.63 1.75
C GLY A 212 -33.57 21.76 1.67
N GLU A 213 -33.83 22.90 2.36
CA GLU A 213 -32.87 24.00 2.43
C GLU A 213 -31.54 23.58 3.06
N LYS A 214 -31.58 22.82 4.16
CA LYS A 214 -30.37 22.31 4.80
C LYS A 214 -29.62 21.30 3.94
N ALA A 215 -30.36 20.46 3.21
CA ALA A 215 -29.76 19.53 2.25
C ALA A 215 -29.03 20.28 1.11
N ASP A 216 -29.60 21.38 0.62
CA ASP A 216 -29.00 22.25 -0.39
C ASP A 216 -27.76 22.98 0.16
N GLU A 217 -27.79 23.42 1.44
CA GLU A 217 -26.62 23.99 2.10
C GLU A 217 -25.48 22.96 2.23
N ILE A 218 -25.80 21.71 2.60
CA ILE A 218 -24.81 20.63 2.67
C ILE A 218 -24.16 20.41 1.31
N LEU A 219 -24.97 20.30 0.23
CA LEU A 219 -24.44 20.11 -1.12
C LEU A 219 -23.60 21.29 -1.60
N THR A 220 -24.00 22.49 -1.27
CA THR A 220 -23.25 23.73 -1.57
C THR A 220 -21.90 23.73 -0.85
N PHE A 221 -21.89 23.36 0.43
CA PHE A 221 -20.69 23.32 1.26
C PHE A 221 -19.69 22.29 0.75
N ILE A 222 -20.10 21.03 0.55
CA ILE A 222 -19.22 19.98 0.05
C ILE A 222 -18.80 20.19 -1.40
N GLY A 223 -19.56 20.99 -2.15
CA GLY A 223 -19.29 21.38 -3.54
C GLY A 223 -18.28 22.52 -3.67
N ILE A 224 -17.75 23.09 -2.59
CA ILE A 224 -16.68 24.11 -2.64
C ILE A 224 -15.44 23.48 -3.29
N LYS A 225 -14.99 24.06 -4.40
CA LYS A 225 -13.85 23.61 -5.20
C LYS A 225 -12.99 24.79 -5.63
N GLY A 226 -11.75 24.53 -5.98
CA GLY A 226 -10.76 25.49 -6.42
C GLY A 226 -9.35 25.02 -6.08
N THR A 227 -8.39 25.95 -6.08
CA THR A 227 -7.07 25.71 -5.50
C THR A 227 -7.19 25.49 -3.99
N ASN A 228 -6.16 24.92 -3.37
CA ASN A 228 -6.18 24.68 -1.92
C ASN A 228 -6.39 25.99 -1.14
N GLU A 229 -5.78 27.09 -1.58
CA GLU A 229 -5.95 28.41 -0.98
C GLU A 229 -7.39 28.94 -1.13
N GLU A 230 -8.01 28.78 -2.30
CA GLU A 230 -9.39 29.22 -2.56
C GLU A 230 -10.39 28.42 -1.72
N VAL A 231 -10.20 27.10 -1.58
CA VAL A 231 -11.05 26.27 -0.72
C VAL A 231 -10.92 26.69 0.74
N LEU A 232 -9.70 26.82 1.27
CA LEU A 232 -9.46 27.27 2.64
C LEU A 232 -10.03 28.67 2.89
N ALA A 233 -9.83 29.63 1.98
CA ALA A 233 -10.41 30.97 2.07
C ALA A 233 -11.96 30.95 2.07
N SER A 234 -12.56 30.01 1.35
CA SER A 234 -14.02 29.84 1.34
C SER A 234 -14.55 29.30 2.68
N LEU A 235 -13.77 28.45 3.35
CA LEU A 235 -14.11 27.92 4.68
C LEU A 235 -14.02 29.01 5.78
N GLU A 236 -13.15 30.01 5.62
CA GLU A 236 -13.03 31.14 6.58
C GLU A 236 -14.35 31.89 6.79
N LYS A 237 -15.29 31.87 5.84
CA LYS A 237 -16.63 32.48 5.96
C LYS A 237 -17.49 31.87 7.06
N TYR A 238 -17.15 30.68 7.51
CA TYR A 238 -17.88 29.95 8.56
C TYR A 238 -17.19 30.06 9.92
N ARG A 239 -15.98 30.66 10.00
CA ARG A 239 -15.21 30.82 11.24
C ARG A 239 -16.01 31.61 12.30
N GLY A 240 -15.82 31.23 13.56
CA GLY A 240 -16.49 31.83 14.73
C GLY A 240 -17.93 31.37 14.95
N ARG A 241 -18.44 30.44 14.13
CA ARG A 241 -19.80 29.91 14.25
C ARG A 241 -19.89 28.60 15.03
N ASN A 242 -18.77 27.85 15.09
CA ASN A 242 -18.69 26.58 15.83
C ASN A 242 -17.21 26.27 16.15
N GLU A 243 -16.90 26.01 17.42
CA GLU A 243 -15.55 25.78 17.91
C GLU A 243 -14.89 24.55 17.27
N MET A 244 -15.63 23.46 17.08
CA MET A 244 -15.12 22.23 16.44
C MET A 244 -14.74 22.51 14.96
N PHE A 245 -15.56 23.30 14.26
CA PHE A 245 -15.27 23.73 12.89
C PHE A 245 -13.98 24.55 12.84
N ASP A 246 -13.84 25.53 13.72
CA ASP A 246 -12.69 26.43 13.78
C ASP A 246 -11.40 25.65 14.04
N GLN A 247 -11.43 24.71 14.99
CA GLN A 247 -10.31 23.81 15.25
C GLN A 247 -9.96 22.95 14.02
N GLY A 248 -10.96 22.36 13.37
CA GLY A 248 -10.74 21.56 12.16
C GLY A 248 -10.15 22.37 11.01
N LEU A 249 -10.55 23.63 10.87
CA LEU A 249 -10.02 24.55 9.84
C LEU A 249 -8.56 24.92 10.13
N ASP A 250 -8.22 25.20 11.39
CA ASP A 250 -6.83 25.49 11.78
C ASP A 250 -5.93 24.27 11.55
N GLU A 251 -6.40 23.08 11.91
CA GLU A 251 -5.70 21.82 11.66
C GLU A 251 -5.49 21.58 10.15
N LEU A 252 -6.52 21.71 9.33
CA LEU A 252 -6.45 21.48 7.89
C LEU A 252 -5.54 22.50 7.19
N THR A 253 -5.61 23.78 7.60
CA THR A 253 -4.74 24.86 7.11
C THR A 253 -3.27 24.55 7.43
N THR A 254 -3.01 24.09 8.64
CA THR A 254 -1.66 23.70 9.09
C THR A 254 -1.14 22.52 8.29
N VAL A 255 -1.96 21.48 8.09
CA VAL A 255 -1.61 20.30 7.28
C VAL A 255 -1.29 20.71 5.84
N ALA A 256 -2.14 21.50 5.18
CA ALA A 256 -1.90 21.97 3.82
C ALA A 256 -0.60 22.78 3.68
N LYS A 257 -0.32 23.66 4.64
CA LYS A 257 0.93 24.42 4.70
C LYS A 257 2.16 23.50 4.83
N TYR A 258 2.09 22.52 5.74
CA TYR A 258 3.23 21.64 6.00
C TYR A 258 3.45 20.64 4.89
N LEU A 259 2.41 20.22 4.14
CA LEU A 259 2.58 19.42 2.93
C LEU A 259 3.50 20.12 1.92
N GLY A 260 3.30 21.41 1.68
CA GLY A 260 4.20 22.20 0.86
C GLY A 260 5.63 22.27 1.42
N ALA A 261 5.78 22.40 2.75
CA ALA A 261 7.09 22.39 3.40
C ALA A 261 7.80 21.02 3.31
N PHE A 262 7.06 19.91 3.31
CA PHE A 262 7.58 18.56 3.04
C PHE A 262 7.89 18.31 1.56
N GLY A 263 7.65 19.29 0.68
CA GLY A 263 7.98 19.21 -0.75
C GLY A 263 6.94 18.49 -1.60
N VAL A 264 5.71 18.33 -1.12
CA VAL A 264 4.61 17.78 -1.93
C VAL A 264 4.13 18.88 -2.90
N PRO A 265 4.19 18.64 -4.24
CA PRO A 265 3.69 19.60 -5.22
C PRO A 265 2.20 19.86 -5.08
N GLN A 266 1.76 21.08 -5.39
CA GLN A 266 0.35 21.47 -5.29
C GLN A 266 -0.59 20.63 -6.17
N GLU A 267 -0.12 20.15 -7.29
CA GLU A 267 -0.86 19.26 -8.18
C GLU A 267 -1.08 17.86 -7.60
N ASN A 268 -0.28 17.45 -6.63
CA ASN A 268 -0.36 16.11 -6.02
C ASN A 268 -1.22 16.05 -4.75
N PHE A 269 -1.73 17.20 -4.24
CA PHE A 269 -2.69 17.18 -3.14
C PHE A 269 -3.80 18.21 -3.33
N ALA A 270 -4.99 17.90 -2.79
CA ALA A 270 -6.14 18.77 -2.85
C ALA A 270 -6.95 18.72 -1.55
N VAL A 271 -7.37 19.89 -1.06
CA VAL A 271 -8.42 19.99 -0.03
C VAL A 271 -9.76 19.65 -0.67
N ASP A 272 -10.40 18.60 -0.19
CA ASP A 272 -11.64 18.07 -0.79
C ASP A 272 -12.67 17.70 0.27
N LEU A 273 -13.72 18.50 0.38
CA LEU A 273 -14.76 18.35 1.39
C LEU A 273 -15.69 17.15 1.14
N THR A 274 -15.64 16.54 -0.04
CA THR A 274 -16.40 15.33 -0.35
C THR A 274 -15.84 14.08 0.32
N ILE A 275 -14.57 14.11 0.78
CA ILE A 275 -14.00 13.02 1.57
C ILE A 275 -14.59 13.08 2.97
N ALA A 276 -15.67 12.39 3.15
CA ALA A 276 -16.39 12.28 4.42
C ALA A 276 -16.18 10.92 5.08
N ARG A 277 -15.76 9.91 4.28
CA ARG A 277 -15.61 8.52 4.68
C ARG A 277 -14.22 8.21 5.20
N GLY A 278 -14.13 7.14 5.81
CA GLY A 278 -13.02 6.42 6.40
C GLY A 278 -13.63 5.42 7.37
N LEU A 279 -12.80 4.65 8.02
CA LEU A 279 -13.27 3.79 9.11
C LEU A 279 -13.90 4.69 10.19
N ASP A 280 -14.98 4.21 10.81
CA ASP A 280 -15.80 4.99 11.76
C ASP A 280 -15.00 5.52 12.97
N TYR A 281 -13.74 5.12 13.14
CA TYR A 281 -12.86 5.57 14.21
C TYR A 281 -12.03 6.84 13.90
N TYR A 282 -12.07 7.40 12.67
CA TYR A 282 -11.36 8.64 12.39
C TYR A 282 -12.02 9.84 13.05
N THR A 283 -11.21 10.73 13.62
CA THR A 283 -11.65 11.87 14.45
C THR A 283 -11.21 13.24 13.92
N GLY A 284 -10.16 13.30 13.12
CA GLY A 284 -9.54 14.52 12.60
C GLY A 284 -9.31 14.47 11.10
N THR A 285 -8.05 14.71 10.69
CA THR A 285 -7.64 14.67 9.29
C THR A 285 -7.91 13.31 8.66
N VAL A 286 -8.37 13.31 7.42
CA VAL A 286 -8.63 12.12 6.59
C VAL A 286 -7.98 12.28 5.22
N TYR A 287 -7.53 11.16 4.67
CA TYR A 287 -6.82 11.10 3.39
C TYR A 287 -7.41 10.07 2.46
N GLU A 288 -7.44 10.40 1.19
CA GLU A 288 -7.75 9.48 0.12
C GLU A 288 -6.87 9.77 -1.10
N THR A 289 -6.24 8.74 -1.65
CA THR A 289 -5.39 8.90 -2.84
C THR A 289 -5.98 8.17 -4.01
N THR A 290 -6.09 8.88 -5.15
CA THR A 290 -6.62 8.37 -6.40
C THR A 290 -5.62 8.58 -7.53
N LEU A 291 -5.67 7.72 -8.56
CA LEU A 291 -4.91 7.87 -9.78
C LEU A 291 -5.70 8.74 -10.75
N LEU A 292 -5.10 9.84 -11.24
CA LEU A 292 -5.80 10.84 -12.05
C LEU A 292 -6.20 10.31 -13.42
N ASP A 293 -5.37 9.45 -14.01
CA ASP A 293 -5.63 8.88 -15.33
C ASP A 293 -6.49 7.61 -15.27
N HIS A 294 -6.77 7.12 -14.05
CA HIS A 294 -7.53 5.89 -13.80
C HIS A 294 -8.55 6.06 -12.66
N PRO A 295 -9.47 7.03 -12.76
CA PRO A 295 -10.44 7.33 -11.70
C PRO A 295 -11.38 6.14 -11.40
N GLU A 296 -11.61 5.25 -12.38
CA GLU A 296 -12.42 4.04 -12.22
C GLU A 296 -11.85 3.05 -11.20
N ILE A 297 -10.56 3.15 -10.90
CA ILE A 297 -9.90 2.35 -9.87
C ILE A 297 -10.39 2.74 -8.48
N GLY A 298 -10.73 4.03 -8.30
CA GLY A 298 -11.06 4.62 -7.02
C GLY A 298 -9.84 4.71 -6.10
N SER A 299 -10.06 4.79 -4.80
CA SER A 299 -8.99 4.96 -3.81
C SER A 299 -8.01 3.79 -3.79
N VAL A 300 -6.72 4.09 -3.86
CA VAL A 300 -5.61 3.13 -3.75
C VAL A 300 -4.88 3.22 -2.41
N CYS A 301 -5.03 4.33 -1.71
CA CYS A 301 -4.52 4.56 -0.37
C CYS A 301 -5.51 5.42 0.40
N SER A 302 -5.75 5.11 1.66
CA SER A 302 -6.62 5.89 2.55
C SER A 302 -6.11 5.84 3.98
N GLY A 303 -6.52 6.82 4.78
CA GLY A 303 -6.14 6.89 6.18
C GLY A 303 -6.71 8.11 6.90
N GLY A 304 -6.20 8.37 8.08
CA GLY A 304 -6.58 9.52 8.88
C GLY A 304 -6.12 9.45 10.32
N ARG A 305 -6.49 10.49 11.08
CA ARG A 305 -6.28 10.59 12.53
C ARG A 305 -7.39 9.86 13.28
N TYR A 306 -7.00 9.13 14.29
CA TYR A 306 -7.89 8.44 15.23
C TYR A 306 -7.40 8.67 16.66
N ASP A 307 -8.27 9.19 17.52
CA ASP A 307 -7.87 9.55 18.88
C ASP A 307 -8.27 8.48 19.91
N ASN A 308 -9.27 7.64 19.61
CA ASN A 308 -9.95 6.81 20.61
C ASN A 308 -9.86 5.29 20.32
N LEU A 309 -9.05 4.84 19.36
CA LEU A 309 -9.03 3.43 18.97
C LEU A 309 -8.47 2.52 20.08
N ALA A 310 -7.50 3.00 20.84
CA ALA A 310 -6.90 2.23 21.92
C ALA A 310 -7.74 2.16 23.20
N GLU A 311 -8.78 2.99 23.36
CA GLU A 311 -9.68 3.02 24.54
C GLU A 311 -10.40 1.70 24.79
N TYR A 312 -10.52 0.84 23.78
CA TYR A 312 -11.06 -0.51 23.94
C TYR A 312 -10.13 -1.46 24.70
N TYR A 313 -8.85 -1.11 24.85
CA TYR A 313 -7.81 -1.99 25.42
C TYR A 313 -7.07 -1.36 26.60
N THR A 314 -7.19 -0.06 26.80
CA THR A 314 -6.49 0.68 27.86
C THR A 314 -7.22 1.99 28.20
N ASP A 315 -7.12 2.45 29.46
CA ASP A 315 -7.61 3.76 29.90
C ASP A 315 -6.68 4.93 29.46
N ARG A 316 -5.59 4.63 28.76
CA ARG A 316 -4.66 5.65 28.29
C ARG A 316 -5.15 6.29 26.99
N LYS A 317 -4.97 7.60 26.88
CA LYS A 317 -5.21 8.32 25.64
C LYS A 317 -4.03 8.13 24.69
N LEU A 318 -4.21 7.36 23.64
CA LEU A 318 -3.19 7.02 22.65
C LEU A 318 -3.67 7.43 21.24
N PRO A 319 -3.61 8.76 20.93
CA PRO A 319 -3.99 9.24 19.61
C PRO A 319 -3.04 8.72 18.54
N GLY A 320 -3.58 8.46 17.36
CA GLY A 320 -2.79 7.99 16.24
C GLY A 320 -3.19 8.64 14.92
N VAL A 321 -2.26 8.61 13.97
CA VAL A 321 -2.50 8.96 12.58
C VAL A 321 -1.78 7.97 11.68
N GLY A 322 -2.43 7.52 10.62
CA GLY A 322 -1.81 6.55 9.71
C GLY A 322 -2.55 6.40 8.39
N ILE A 323 -1.94 5.64 7.50
CA ILE A 323 -2.53 5.27 6.20
C ILE A 323 -2.36 3.79 5.93
N SER A 324 -3.20 3.31 5.03
CA SER A 324 -3.14 1.96 4.49
C SER A 324 -3.14 2.00 2.96
N ILE A 325 -2.14 1.37 2.36
CA ILE A 325 -2.10 1.11 0.91
C ILE A 325 -2.60 -0.32 0.68
N GLY A 326 -3.64 -0.46 -0.13
CA GLY A 326 -4.12 -1.76 -0.57
C GLY A 326 -3.19 -2.38 -1.62
N VAL A 327 -2.10 -3.01 -1.20
CA VAL A 327 -1.01 -3.48 -2.08
C VAL A 327 -1.50 -4.44 -3.16
N THR A 328 -2.28 -5.45 -2.79
CA THR A 328 -2.82 -6.43 -3.74
C THR A 328 -3.72 -5.75 -4.77
N ARG A 329 -4.56 -4.81 -4.33
CA ARG A 329 -5.45 -4.06 -5.22
C ARG A 329 -4.66 -3.18 -6.16
N LEU A 330 -3.71 -2.41 -5.65
CA LEU A 330 -2.84 -1.54 -6.44
C LEU A 330 -2.10 -2.36 -7.51
N PHE A 331 -1.43 -3.44 -7.10
CA PHE A 331 -0.71 -4.33 -8.01
C PHE A 331 -1.61 -4.92 -9.10
N TYR A 332 -2.77 -5.44 -8.72
CA TYR A 332 -3.73 -6.04 -9.65
C TYR A 332 -4.20 -5.03 -10.70
N VAL A 333 -4.59 -3.86 -10.25
CA VAL A 333 -5.14 -2.84 -11.16
C VAL A 333 -4.08 -2.27 -12.08
N LEU A 334 -2.88 -1.98 -11.57
CA LEU A 334 -1.75 -1.54 -12.39
C LEU A 334 -1.38 -2.60 -13.43
N GLY A 335 -1.44 -3.89 -13.06
CA GLY A 335 -1.23 -4.99 -13.99
C GLY A 335 -2.27 -5.04 -15.11
N GLU A 336 -3.56 -4.85 -14.79
CA GLU A 336 -4.63 -4.82 -15.80
C GLU A 336 -4.54 -3.62 -16.75
N GLN A 337 -4.02 -2.48 -16.27
CA GLN A 337 -3.80 -1.28 -17.08
C GLN A 337 -2.48 -1.34 -17.88
N GLY A 338 -1.67 -2.39 -17.67
CA GLY A 338 -0.37 -2.54 -18.32
C GLY A 338 0.67 -1.50 -17.88
N LEU A 339 0.54 -1.00 -16.65
CA LEU A 339 1.42 -0.01 -16.04
C LEU A 339 2.57 -0.63 -15.25
N LEU A 340 2.54 -1.95 -14.98
CA LEU A 340 3.68 -2.63 -14.37
C LEU A 340 4.84 -2.66 -15.38
N ASN A 341 6.04 -2.29 -14.92
CA ASN A 341 7.22 -2.22 -15.76
C ASN A 341 7.63 -3.63 -16.22
N SER A 342 7.46 -3.89 -17.54
CA SER A 342 7.81 -5.16 -18.16
C SER A 342 9.34 -5.38 -18.29
N ASP A 343 10.14 -4.31 -18.15
CA ASP A 343 11.60 -4.36 -18.33
C ASP A 343 12.35 -4.77 -17.06
N ILE A 344 11.63 -4.93 -15.94
CA ILE A 344 12.18 -5.49 -14.70
C ILE A 344 12.49 -6.97 -14.92
N CYS A 345 13.68 -7.39 -14.51
CA CYS A 345 14.05 -8.80 -14.49
C CYS A 345 13.17 -9.57 -13.47
N THR A 346 12.41 -10.52 -13.97
CA THR A 346 11.58 -11.42 -13.15
C THR A 346 12.08 -12.85 -13.14
N ALA A 347 13.26 -13.09 -13.71
CA ALA A 347 13.93 -14.38 -13.71
C ALA A 347 14.35 -14.77 -12.27
N PRO A 348 14.35 -16.06 -11.94
CA PRO A 348 14.77 -16.53 -10.61
C PRO A 348 16.28 -16.37 -10.37
N ALA A 349 17.04 -16.09 -11.42
CA ALA A 349 18.48 -15.80 -11.37
C ALA A 349 18.87 -14.78 -12.44
N ASP A 350 19.84 -13.94 -12.14
CA ASP A 350 20.44 -12.99 -13.08
C ASP A 350 21.40 -13.71 -14.04
N VAL A 351 22.05 -14.75 -13.54
CA VAL A 351 23.00 -15.58 -14.29
C VAL A 351 22.64 -17.06 -14.15
N LEU A 352 22.55 -17.76 -15.26
CA LEU A 352 22.53 -19.22 -15.32
C LEU A 352 23.87 -19.72 -15.84
N ILE A 353 24.63 -20.45 -15.03
CA ILE A 353 25.85 -21.11 -15.45
C ILE A 353 25.55 -22.45 -16.09
N LEU A 354 26.02 -22.69 -17.30
CA LEU A 354 25.93 -23.96 -18.02
C LEU A 354 27.31 -24.61 -18.06
N PRO A 355 27.66 -25.52 -17.14
CA PRO A 355 28.88 -26.30 -17.20
C PRO A 355 28.83 -27.24 -18.41
N MET A 356 29.96 -27.31 -19.13
CA MET A 356 30.16 -28.21 -20.26
C MET A 356 31.15 -29.33 -19.92
N THR A 357 31.64 -29.35 -18.67
CA THR A 357 32.55 -30.34 -18.08
C THR A 357 31.80 -31.27 -17.12
N GLU A 358 32.37 -32.42 -16.81
CA GLU A 358 31.82 -33.33 -15.77
C GLU A 358 32.15 -32.84 -14.37
N ASP A 359 33.35 -32.29 -14.17
CA ASP A 359 33.71 -31.61 -12.92
C ASP A 359 33.07 -30.22 -12.86
N LEU A 360 32.32 -29.95 -11.80
CA LEU A 360 31.62 -28.71 -11.59
C LEU A 360 32.39 -27.69 -10.72
N SER A 361 33.61 -28.01 -10.30
CA SER A 361 34.37 -27.21 -9.33
C SER A 361 34.53 -25.74 -9.79
N GLU A 362 34.87 -25.50 -11.03
CA GLU A 362 35.02 -24.14 -11.59
C GLU A 362 33.67 -23.41 -11.74
N ALA A 363 32.61 -24.13 -12.11
CA ALA A 363 31.28 -23.55 -12.16
C ALA A 363 30.77 -23.17 -10.76
N ILE A 364 31.06 -23.99 -9.75
CA ILE A 364 30.73 -23.71 -8.35
C ILE A 364 31.54 -22.50 -7.86
N ALA A 365 32.82 -22.43 -8.16
CA ALA A 365 33.67 -21.31 -7.81
C ALA A 365 33.17 -20.00 -8.44
N LEU A 366 32.83 -19.99 -9.74
CA LEU A 366 32.25 -18.84 -10.42
C LEU A 366 30.90 -18.41 -9.80
N ALA A 367 30.02 -19.38 -9.50
CA ALA A 367 28.76 -19.08 -8.85
C ALA A 367 28.96 -18.48 -7.46
N THR A 368 29.99 -18.89 -6.74
CA THR A 368 30.31 -18.34 -5.42
C THR A 368 30.77 -16.89 -5.54
N ASP A 369 31.62 -16.54 -6.52
CA ASP A 369 32.05 -15.17 -6.75
C ASP A 369 30.86 -14.26 -7.16
N LEU A 370 30.02 -14.72 -8.08
CA LEU A 370 28.82 -14.00 -8.51
C LEU A 370 27.87 -13.73 -7.32
N ARG A 371 27.60 -14.74 -6.50
CA ARG A 371 26.75 -14.60 -5.30
C ARG A 371 27.37 -13.66 -4.26
N ALA A 372 28.69 -13.72 -4.06
CA ALA A 372 29.40 -12.79 -3.18
C ALA A 372 29.30 -11.33 -3.69
N ALA A 373 29.22 -11.13 -5.01
CA ALA A 373 28.97 -9.84 -5.63
C ALA A 373 27.48 -9.41 -5.65
N GLY A 374 26.58 -10.19 -5.04
CA GLY A 374 25.15 -9.90 -4.97
C GLY A 374 24.35 -10.24 -6.23
N VAL A 375 24.90 -11.08 -7.11
CA VAL A 375 24.27 -11.56 -8.34
C VAL A 375 23.54 -12.87 -8.07
N SER A 376 22.25 -12.93 -8.29
CA SER A 376 21.46 -14.17 -8.16
C SER A 376 21.89 -15.16 -9.23
N THR A 377 22.49 -16.30 -8.81
CA THR A 377 23.14 -17.24 -9.72
C THR A 377 22.64 -18.65 -9.51
N GLN A 378 22.28 -19.31 -10.62
CA GLN A 378 21.91 -20.72 -10.68
C GLN A 378 22.93 -21.48 -11.52
N ILE A 379 23.26 -22.72 -11.11
CA ILE A 379 24.07 -23.67 -11.89
C ILE A 379 23.13 -24.73 -12.46
N TYR A 380 23.20 -24.98 -13.75
CA TYR A 380 22.43 -26.08 -14.37
C TYR A 380 23.19 -27.40 -14.20
N THR A 381 22.70 -28.26 -13.35
CA THR A 381 23.37 -29.52 -12.99
C THR A 381 22.84 -30.76 -13.74
N GLU A 382 21.70 -30.60 -14.47
CA GLU A 382 21.08 -31.70 -15.16
C GLU A 382 21.89 -32.16 -16.39
N LYS A 383 22.10 -33.49 -16.55
CA LYS A 383 22.78 -34.09 -17.71
C LYS A 383 21.89 -34.12 -18.95
N LYS A 384 21.65 -32.95 -19.55
CA LYS A 384 20.83 -32.80 -20.77
C LYS A 384 21.68 -32.28 -21.94
N LYS A 385 21.17 -32.50 -23.17
CA LYS A 385 21.75 -31.93 -24.38
C LYS A 385 21.74 -30.39 -24.34
N PHE A 386 22.71 -29.74 -24.96
CA PHE A 386 22.87 -28.28 -24.99
C PHE A 386 21.58 -27.52 -25.33
N LYS A 387 20.83 -27.99 -26.36
CA LYS A 387 19.57 -27.37 -26.77
C LYS A 387 18.53 -27.37 -25.61
N ALA A 388 18.48 -28.43 -24.80
CA ALA A 388 17.57 -28.49 -23.66
C ALA A 388 17.99 -27.55 -22.53
N LYS A 389 19.30 -27.37 -22.30
CA LYS A 389 19.85 -26.41 -21.35
C LYS A 389 19.49 -24.97 -21.76
N MET A 390 19.64 -24.63 -23.05
CA MET A 390 19.29 -23.33 -23.60
C MET A 390 17.78 -23.06 -23.54
N ASN A 391 16.96 -24.05 -23.86
CA ASN A 391 15.49 -23.92 -23.72
C ASN A 391 15.06 -23.69 -22.27
N TYR A 392 15.78 -24.24 -21.30
CA TYR A 392 15.54 -23.99 -19.88
C TYR A 392 15.88 -22.52 -19.53
N ALA A 393 17.03 -22.02 -19.96
CA ALA A 393 17.41 -20.63 -19.77
C ALA A 393 16.39 -19.65 -20.36
N ASP A 394 15.96 -19.94 -21.59
CA ASP A 394 14.97 -19.12 -22.32
C ASP A 394 13.59 -19.13 -21.62
N LYS A 395 13.15 -20.31 -21.17
CA LYS A 395 11.88 -20.45 -20.42
C LYS A 395 11.90 -19.71 -19.09
N LEU A 396 13.05 -19.66 -18.41
CA LEU A 396 13.25 -18.88 -17.18
C LEU A 396 13.44 -17.40 -17.44
N LYS A 397 13.68 -16.99 -18.68
CA LYS A 397 13.99 -15.61 -19.08
C LYS A 397 15.19 -15.03 -18.33
N VAL A 398 16.21 -15.88 -18.05
CA VAL A 398 17.43 -15.40 -17.40
C VAL A 398 18.16 -14.40 -18.31
N PRO A 399 18.61 -13.24 -17.79
CA PRO A 399 19.26 -12.22 -18.62
C PRO A 399 20.63 -12.69 -19.15
N TYR A 400 21.38 -13.47 -18.37
CA TYR A 400 22.68 -13.97 -18.78
C TYR A 400 22.82 -15.47 -18.66
N VAL A 401 23.44 -16.08 -19.67
CA VAL A 401 23.90 -17.46 -19.64
C VAL A 401 25.43 -17.47 -19.74
N TYR A 402 26.08 -18.09 -18.77
CA TYR A 402 27.52 -18.22 -18.71
C TYR A 402 27.92 -19.67 -18.99
N PHE A 403 28.77 -19.85 -20.02
CA PHE A 403 29.28 -21.17 -20.41
C PHE A 403 30.69 -21.36 -19.85
N LEU A 404 30.95 -22.55 -19.31
CA LEU A 404 32.24 -23.01 -18.85
C LEU A 404 32.52 -24.38 -19.44
N GLY A 405 33.39 -24.43 -20.46
CA GLY A 405 34.01 -25.63 -20.99
C GLY A 405 35.48 -25.72 -20.62
N GLU A 406 36.15 -26.80 -21.05
CA GLU A 406 37.57 -26.97 -20.79
C GLU A 406 38.43 -25.83 -21.40
N ASP A 407 38.04 -25.33 -22.59
CA ASP A 407 38.73 -24.23 -23.26
C ASP A 407 38.62 -22.93 -22.46
N GLU A 408 37.45 -22.60 -21.95
CA GLU A 408 37.19 -21.43 -21.12
C GLU A 408 37.97 -21.51 -19.80
N ILE A 409 37.96 -22.67 -19.14
CA ILE A 409 38.68 -22.91 -17.89
C ILE A 409 40.19 -22.76 -18.09
N ASN A 410 40.73 -23.40 -19.11
CA ASN A 410 42.16 -23.32 -19.40
C ASN A 410 42.64 -21.92 -19.77
N ALA A 411 41.78 -21.13 -20.43
CA ALA A 411 42.06 -19.74 -20.78
C ALA A 411 41.77 -18.73 -19.65
N GLY A 412 41.17 -19.17 -18.53
CA GLY A 412 40.79 -18.28 -17.43
C GLY A 412 39.67 -17.30 -17.78
N VAL A 413 38.82 -17.67 -18.75
CA VAL A 413 37.70 -16.84 -19.23
C VAL A 413 36.37 -17.51 -19.04
N VAL A 414 35.29 -16.70 -19.13
CA VAL A 414 33.89 -17.14 -19.13
C VAL A 414 33.25 -16.68 -20.43
N SER A 415 32.54 -17.57 -21.12
CA SER A 415 31.77 -17.22 -22.30
C SER A 415 30.39 -16.71 -21.85
N CYS A 416 30.20 -15.38 -21.89
CA CYS A 416 29.02 -14.68 -21.40
C CYS A 416 28.05 -14.38 -22.54
N LYS A 417 26.85 -14.93 -22.50
CA LYS A 417 25.77 -14.62 -23.45
C LYS A 417 24.71 -13.79 -22.82
N ASP A 418 24.45 -12.62 -23.39
CA ASP A 418 23.26 -11.81 -23.07
C ASP A 418 22.05 -12.37 -23.83
N MET A 419 21.07 -12.91 -23.09
CA MET A 419 19.88 -13.53 -23.68
C MET A 419 18.90 -12.52 -24.26
N ARG A 420 19.01 -11.24 -23.91
CA ARG A 420 18.12 -10.17 -24.39
C ARG A 420 18.55 -9.66 -25.77
N THR A 421 19.86 -9.56 -26.00
CA THR A 421 20.46 -9.07 -27.26
C THR A 421 20.95 -10.19 -28.16
N GLY A 422 21.23 -11.37 -27.58
CA GLY A 422 21.88 -12.49 -28.27
C GLY A 422 23.41 -12.35 -28.36
N GLU A 423 23.98 -11.24 -27.90
CA GLU A 423 25.45 -11.02 -27.94
C GLU A 423 26.14 -12.01 -27.01
N GLN A 424 27.27 -12.54 -27.50
CA GLN A 424 28.12 -13.44 -26.74
C GLN A 424 29.59 -12.95 -26.77
N VAL A 425 30.20 -12.81 -25.61
CA VAL A 425 31.58 -12.35 -25.44
C VAL A 425 32.32 -13.27 -24.47
N LYS A 426 33.64 -13.41 -24.68
CA LYS A 426 34.52 -14.09 -23.72
C LYS A 426 35.19 -13.04 -22.85
N LEU A 427 35.03 -13.14 -21.54
CA LEU A 427 35.59 -12.20 -20.57
C LEU A 427 36.40 -12.93 -19.50
N PRO A 428 37.49 -12.34 -19.00
CA PRO A 428 38.10 -12.79 -17.76
C PRO A 428 37.04 -12.94 -16.65
N ARG A 429 37.23 -13.89 -15.76
CA ARG A 429 36.25 -14.21 -14.70
C ARG A 429 35.82 -12.99 -13.89
N ALA A 430 36.74 -12.12 -13.47
CA ALA A 430 36.44 -10.91 -12.72
C ALA A 430 35.57 -9.94 -13.52
N GLU A 431 35.85 -9.74 -14.82
CA GLU A 431 35.05 -8.87 -15.68
C GLU A 431 33.65 -9.44 -15.94
N ALA A 432 33.51 -10.76 -16.02
CA ALA A 432 32.22 -11.43 -16.14
C ALA A 432 31.34 -11.19 -14.89
N VAL A 433 31.94 -11.21 -13.69
CA VAL A 433 31.26 -10.89 -12.42
C VAL A 433 30.82 -9.42 -12.40
N GLU A 434 31.72 -8.48 -12.74
CA GLU A 434 31.39 -7.06 -12.77
C GLU A 434 30.28 -6.73 -13.81
N LYS A 435 30.31 -7.37 -14.98
CA LYS A 435 29.26 -7.21 -16.00
C LYS A 435 27.88 -7.63 -15.45
N ALA A 436 27.82 -8.75 -14.77
CA ALA A 436 26.56 -9.23 -14.16
C ALA A 436 26.10 -8.31 -13.02
N LYS A 437 27.01 -7.85 -12.16
CA LYS A 437 26.74 -6.91 -11.07
C LYS A 437 26.18 -5.58 -11.58
N ALA A 438 26.79 -4.99 -12.61
CA ALA A 438 26.32 -3.76 -13.23
C ALA A 438 24.88 -3.90 -13.77
N PHE A 439 24.54 -5.06 -14.34
CA PHE A 439 23.15 -5.35 -14.74
C PHE A 439 22.21 -5.34 -13.56
N VAL A 440 22.55 -6.03 -12.45
CA VAL A 440 21.71 -6.10 -11.24
C VAL A 440 21.47 -4.71 -10.67
N GLU A 441 22.50 -3.88 -10.59
CA GLU A 441 22.40 -2.49 -10.11
C GLU A 441 21.47 -1.65 -11.01
N SER A 442 21.64 -1.76 -12.33
CA SER A 442 20.77 -1.09 -13.31
C SER A 442 19.33 -1.57 -13.23
N ASP A 443 19.10 -2.88 -13.07
CA ASP A 443 17.75 -3.42 -12.96
C ASP A 443 17.06 -3.00 -11.66
N ARG A 444 17.77 -2.99 -10.54
CA ARG A 444 17.25 -2.53 -9.24
C ARG A 444 16.88 -1.04 -9.24
N ALA A 445 17.54 -0.23 -10.07
CA ALA A 445 17.23 1.19 -10.20
C ALA A 445 15.95 1.49 -11.01
N LYS A 446 15.42 0.50 -11.73
CA LYS A 446 14.20 0.68 -12.52
C LYS A 446 12.98 0.89 -11.62
N PRO A 447 12.07 1.84 -11.95
CA PRO A 447 10.80 1.97 -11.25
C PRO A 447 9.93 0.73 -11.49
N VAL A 448 9.08 0.42 -10.51
CA VAL A 448 8.16 -0.73 -10.59
C VAL A 448 7.03 -0.47 -11.57
N ILE A 449 6.68 0.80 -11.75
CA ILE A 449 5.57 1.28 -12.58
C ILE A 449 6.15 2.18 -13.66
N CYS A 450 5.65 2.04 -14.88
CA CYS A 450 5.92 2.93 -16.00
C CYS A 450 4.59 3.51 -16.48
N GLU A 451 4.34 4.77 -16.19
CA GLU A 451 3.27 5.54 -16.83
C GLU A 451 3.63 5.74 -18.31
N LYS A 452 2.70 5.45 -19.23
CA LYS A 452 2.91 5.56 -20.69
C LYS A 452 2.76 6.99 -21.17
#